data_5069c33d4e50b59ca2360100e4863318
#
_entry.id   5069c33d4e50b59ca2360100e4863318
#
_cell.length_a   1.000
_cell.length_b   1.000
_cell.length_c   1.000
_cell.angle_alpha   90.00
_cell.angle_beta   90.00
_cell.angle_gamma   90.00
#
_symmetry.space_group_name_H-M   'P 1'
#
loop_
_entity.id
_entity.type
_entity.pdbx_description
1 polymer ?
#
loop_
_entity_poly.entity_id
_entity_poly.type
_entity_poly.pdbx_seq_one_letter_code
_entity_poly.pdbx_strand_id
1 'polypeptide(L)'
;MPFSGFVTAWKSLFAILRKPLFRMKKMLLLTLFSLLLLLTGCAFGLKPTPKAIRQAFDSQFPGASHVEWERMLSTYKAEFYHDGHEKEAQFDKDGTWKRTKTELTFLDIPAPVMKAAQDYCDWEIDDILLFEQADGVPAYYQVEYDREHSDREKQLLLFPDGTVFTGL
;
A
#
# COMPACT_ATOMS: atom_id res chain seq x y z
N MET A 1 44.18 25.38 -0.22
CA MET A 1 42.85 25.45 -0.82
C MET A 1 42.15 24.14 -0.61
N PRO A 2 41.10 24.07 0.20
CA PRO A 2 40.04 23.12 -0.06
C PRO A 2 38.65 23.66 0.36
N PHE A 3 37.87 24.10 -0.62
CA PHE A 3 36.47 24.54 -0.39
C PHE A 3 35.40 23.55 -0.90
N SER A 4 35.79 22.38 -1.39
CA SER A 4 34.85 21.44 -2.01
C SER A 4 34.12 20.51 -1.00
N GLY A 5 34.64 20.33 0.23
CA GLY A 5 34.07 19.42 1.20
C GLY A 5 32.84 19.95 1.97
N PHE A 6 32.66 21.28 2.01
CA PHE A 6 31.58 21.87 2.81
C PHE A 6 30.21 21.85 2.10
N VAL A 7 30.22 21.87 0.76
CA VAL A 7 28.99 21.87 -0.04
C VAL A 7 28.33 20.49 -0.09
N THR A 8 29.12 19.42 -0.04
CA THR A 8 28.61 18.05 -0.06
C THR A 8 27.99 17.64 1.30
N ALA A 9 28.61 18.08 2.40
CA ALA A 9 28.06 17.82 3.76
C ALA A 9 26.73 18.54 4.01
N TRP A 10 26.56 19.74 3.45
CA TRP A 10 25.33 20.51 3.57
C TRP A 10 24.17 19.89 2.76
N LYS A 11 24.46 19.36 1.57
CA LYS A 11 23.45 18.68 0.72
C LYS A 11 22.92 17.40 1.38
N SER A 12 23.78 16.60 2.02
CA SER A 12 23.38 15.38 2.70
C SER A 12 22.55 15.67 3.97
N LEU A 13 22.87 16.73 4.70
CA LEU A 13 22.11 17.16 5.89
C LEU A 13 20.69 17.64 5.50
N PHE A 14 20.55 18.35 4.40
CA PHE A 14 19.26 18.82 3.88
C PHE A 14 18.39 17.66 3.35
N ALA A 15 18.98 16.64 2.74
CA ALA A 15 18.27 15.45 2.28
C ALA A 15 17.69 14.64 3.45
N ILE A 16 18.43 14.50 4.55
CA ILE A 16 17.98 13.77 5.75
C ILE A 16 16.84 14.51 6.47
N LEU A 17 16.83 15.84 6.45
CA LEU A 17 15.79 16.66 7.11
C LEU A 17 14.51 16.80 6.24
N ARG A 18 14.59 16.56 4.94
CA ARG A 18 13.44 16.73 4.02
C ARG A 18 12.48 15.54 3.99
N LYS A 19 12.99 14.31 4.15
CA LYS A 19 12.17 13.09 4.18
C LYS A 19 11.09 13.07 5.28
N PRO A 20 11.35 13.48 6.54
CA PRO A 20 10.29 13.54 7.56
C PRO A 20 9.27 14.65 7.32
N LEU A 21 9.66 15.76 6.69
CA LEU A 21 8.76 16.91 6.43
C LEU A 21 7.68 16.60 5.38
N PHE A 22 8.00 15.79 4.38
CA PHE A 22 7.03 15.39 3.34
C PHE A 22 6.03 14.36 3.88
N ARG A 23 6.51 13.36 4.64
CA ARG A 23 5.65 12.43 5.38
C ARG A 23 4.78 13.16 6.40
N MET A 24 5.34 14.12 7.14
CA MET A 24 4.59 14.95 8.08
C MET A 24 3.51 15.79 7.40
N LYS A 25 3.74 16.31 6.19
CA LYS A 25 2.71 17.05 5.42
C LYS A 25 1.57 16.13 4.98
N LYS A 26 1.84 14.92 4.51
CA LYS A 26 0.80 13.92 4.20
C LYS A 26 0.02 13.52 5.47
N MET A 27 0.71 13.27 6.59
CA MET A 27 0.06 12.97 7.86
C MET A 27 -0.74 14.16 8.40
N LEU A 28 -0.22 15.38 8.29
CA LEU A 28 -0.94 16.58 8.74
C LEU A 28 -2.19 16.86 7.88
N LEU A 29 -2.13 16.61 6.58
CA LEU A 29 -3.30 16.69 5.69
C LEU A 29 -4.33 15.62 6.01
N LEU A 30 -3.92 14.39 6.33
CA LEU A 30 -4.81 13.32 6.75
C LEU A 30 -5.47 13.61 8.12
N THR A 31 -4.72 14.19 9.07
CA THR A 31 -5.30 14.58 10.37
C THR A 31 -6.21 15.79 10.26
N LEU A 32 -5.92 16.77 9.40
CA LEU A 32 -6.80 17.90 9.13
C LEU A 32 -8.07 17.45 8.38
N PHE A 33 -7.96 16.51 7.45
CA PHE A 33 -9.09 15.90 6.74
C PHE A 33 -9.97 15.08 7.69
N SER A 34 -9.36 14.32 8.61
CA SER A 34 -10.07 13.59 9.65
C SER A 34 -10.79 14.54 10.63
N LEU A 35 -10.15 15.65 11.01
CA LEU A 35 -10.76 16.67 11.89
C LEU A 35 -11.91 17.42 11.19
N LEU A 36 -11.82 17.65 9.88
CA LEU A 36 -12.87 18.27 9.09
C LEU A 36 -14.11 17.37 8.96
N LEU A 37 -13.90 16.04 8.85
CA LEU A 37 -14.97 15.03 8.84
C LEU A 37 -15.72 14.95 10.19
N LEU A 38 -15.06 15.24 11.30
CA LEU A 38 -15.69 15.30 12.62
C LEU A 38 -16.57 16.55 12.81
N LEU A 39 -16.32 17.63 12.05
CA LEU A 39 -17.11 18.87 12.11
C LEU A 39 -18.32 18.88 11.18
N THR A 40 -18.33 18.08 10.12
CA THR A 40 -19.50 17.84 9.29
C THR A 40 -20.25 16.63 9.83
N GLY A 41 -21.10 16.81 10.82
CA GLY A 41 -21.98 15.78 11.39
C GLY A 41 -23.04 15.24 10.41
N CYS A 42 -22.67 15.00 9.17
CA CYS A 42 -23.38 14.15 8.24
C CYS A 42 -23.09 12.70 8.62
N ALA A 43 -23.90 12.17 9.53
CA ALA A 43 -24.13 10.75 9.62
C ALA A 43 -24.74 10.30 8.26
N PHE A 44 -23.89 10.14 7.24
CA PHE A 44 -24.18 9.21 6.17
C PHE A 44 -24.39 7.88 6.88
N GLY A 45 -25.64 7.42 6.93
CA GLY A 45 -26.00 6.16 7.56
C GLY A 45 -25.25 5.04 6.82
N LEU A 46 -24.05 4.78 7.27
CA LEU A 46 -23.23 3.67 6.81
C LEU A 46 -24.02 2.42 7.16
N LYS A 47 -24.67 1.82 6.16
CA LYS A 47 -25.34 0.54 6.37
C LYS A 47 -24.25 -0.43 6.83
N PRO A 48 -24.46 -1.13 7.95
CA PRO A 48 -23.45 -2.07 8.44
C PRO A 48 -23.14 -3.12 7.38
N THR A 49 -21.88 -3.54 7.31
CA THR A 49 -21.44 -4.61 6.42
C THR A 49 -22.28 -5.85 6.63
N PRO A 50 -22.85 -6.49 5.58
CA PRO A 50 -23.69 -7.66 5.68
C PRO A 50 -23.01 -8.80 6.46
N LYS A 51 -23.80 -9.55 7.21
CA LYS A 51 -23.29 -10.63 8.06
C LYS A 51 -22.52 -11.69 7.27
N ALA A 52 -22.98 -12.03 6.06
CA ALA A 52 -22.33 -13.03 5.20
C ALA A 52 -20.88 -12.61 4.85
N ILE A 53 -20.68 -11.32 4.51
CA ILE A 53 -19.35 -10.79 4.16
C ILE A 53 -18.42 -10.83 5.38
N ARG A 54 -18.91 -10.42 6.55
CA ARG A 54 -18.11 -10.51 7.80
C ARG A 54 -17.73 -11.94 8.14
N GLN A 55 -18.65 -12.89 7.99
CA GLN A 55 -18.35 -14.31 8.22
C GLN A 55 -17.32 -14.86 7.24
N ALA A 56 -17.40 -14.49 5.96
CA ALA A 56 -16.40 -14.87 4.96
C ALA A 56 -15.02 -14.30 5.32
N PHE A 57 -14.97 -13.02 5.72
CA PHE A 57 -13.76 -12.36 6.18
C PHE A 57 -13.15 -13.05 7.41
N ASP A 58 -13.95 -13.26 8.46
CA ASP A 58 -13.50 -13.90 9.70
C ASP A 58 -12.97 -15.32 9.47
N SER A 59 -13.54 -16.03 8.48
CA SER A 59 -13.08 -17.37 8.10
C SER A 59 -11.75 -17.34 7.34
N GLN A 60 -11.50 -16.32 6.55
CA GLN A 60 -10.31 -16.20 5.72
C GLN A 60 -9.13 -15.55 6.46
N PHE A 61 -9.42 -14.63 7.38
CA PHE A 61 -8.43 -13.87 8.14
C PHE A 61 -8.66 -13.99 9.65
N PRO A 62 -8.55 -15.22 10.21
CA PRO A 62 -8.76 -15.42 11.64
C PRO A 62 -7.71 -14.66 12.45
N GLY A 63 -8.15 -13.88 13.44
CA GLY A 63 -7.24 -13.06 14.25
C GLY A 63 -6.90 -11.69 13.66
N ALA A 64 -7.50 -11.28 12.55
CA ALA A 64 -7.37 -9.93 12.03
C ALA A 64 -7.80 -8.89 13.07
N SER A 65 -7.08 -7.78 13.13
CA SER A 65 -7.34 -6.68 14.07
C SER A 65 -7.46 -5.35 13.33
N HIS A 66 -8.01 -4.31 14.00
CA HIS A 66 -8.20 -2.97 13.44
C HIS A 66 -8.98 -2.97 12.13
N VAL A 67 -10.04 -3.78 12.04
CA VAL A 67 -10.80 -3.98 10.82
C VAL A 67 -11.72 -2.79 10.54
N GLU A 68 -11.47 -2.11 9.44
CA GLU A 68 -12.30 -1.02 8.92
C GLU A 68 -12.98 -1.46 7.63
N TRP A 69 -14.27 -1.12 7.48
CA TRP A 69 -15.06 -1.52 6.34
C TRP A 69 -15.48 -0.34 5.49
N GLU A 70 -15.24 -0.43 4.20
CA GLU A 70 -15.73 0.50 3.20
C GLU A 70 -16.68 -0.20 2.22
N ARG A 71 -17.82 0.43 1.94
CA ARG A 71 -18.74 -0.03 0.91
C ARG A 71 -18.42 0.66 -0.41
N MET A 72 -18.03 -0.12 -1.39
CA MET A 72 -17.84 0.35 -2.76
C MET A 72 -19.12 0.13 -3.60
N LEU A 73 -19.10 0.51 -4.87
CA LEU A 73 -20.28 0.40 -5.76
C LEU A 73 -20.80 -1.05 -5.87
N SER A 74 -19.90 -2.01 -6.08
CA SER A 74 -20.23 -3.42 -6.30
C SER A 74 -19.67 -4.38 -5.25
N THR A 75 -18.71 -3.93 -4.45
CA THR A 75 -17.94 -4.75 -3.52
C THR A 75 -17.91 -4.12 -2.12
N TYR A 76 -17.35 -4.84 -1.18
CA TYR A 76 -16.96 -4.36 0.15
C TYR A 76 -15.46 -4.52 0.29
N LYS A 77 -14.81 -3.52 0.86
CA LYS A 77 -13.39 -3.50 1.17
C LYS A 77 -13.22 -3.55 2.69
N ALA A 78 -12.34 -4.41 3.16
CA ALA A 78 -11.83 -4.41 4.53
C ALA A 78 -10.38 -3.97 4.52
N GLU A 79 -10.04 -2.99 5.35
CA GLU A 79 -8.66 -2.64 5.70
C GLU A 79 -8.42 -3.17 7.11
N PHE A 80 -7.31 -3.87 7.33
CA PHE A 80 -7.06 -4.57 8.58
C PHE A 80 -5.59 -4.92 8.77
N TYR A 81 -5.23 -5.25 10.00
CA TYR A 81 -3.90 -5.75 10.35
C TYR A 81 -3.95 -7.26 10.60
N HIS A 82 -3.10 -8.03 9.93
CA HIS A 82 -3.06 -9.48 10.05
C HIS A 82 -1.66 -10.02 9.71
N ASP A 83 -1.13 -10.94 10.53
CA ASP A 83 0.20 -11.56 10.38
C ASP A 83 1.35 -10.55 10.26
N GLY A 84 1.26 -9.44 11.00
CA GLY A 84 2.30 -8.42 11.02
C GLY A 84 2.24 -7.42 9.87
N HIS A 85 1.25 -7.51 8.98
CA HIS A 85 1.09 -6.65 7.80
C HIS A 85 -0.22 -5.90 7.79
N GLU A 86 -0.21 -4.72 7.19
CA GLU A 86 -1.43 -4.02 6.77
C GLU A 86 -1.93 -4.66 5.47
N LYS A 87 -3.24 -4.97 5.46
CA LYS A 87 -3.89 -5.65 4.34
C LYS A 87 -5.18 -4.98 3.96
N GLU A 88 -5.52 -5.07 2.68
CA GLU A 88 -6.81 -4.69 2.12
C GLU A 88 -7.42 -5.92 1.43
N ALA A 89 -8.61 -6.35 1.84
CA ALA A 89 -9.33 -7.43 1.18
C ALA A 89 -10.64 -6.94 0.57
N GLN A 90 -10.98 -7.44 -0.62
CA GLN A 90 -12.21 -7.11 -1.31
C GLN A 90 -13.11 -8.33 -1.46
N PHE A 91 -14.41 -8.11 -1.20
CA PHE A 91 -15.46 -9.12 -1.27
C PHE A 91 -16.62 -8.63 -2.13
N ASP A 92 -17.24 -9.53 -2.87
CA ASP A 92 -18.51 -9.27 -3.52
C ASP A 92 -19.65 -9.17 -2.48
N LYS A 93 -20.82 -8.71 -2.91
CA LYS A 93 -22.00 -8.52 -2.05
C LYS A 93 -22.54 -9.82 -1.44
N ASP A 94 -22.22 -10.96 -2.02
CA ASP A 94 -22.56 -12.29 -1.53
C ASP A 94 -21.55 -12.88 -0.53
N GLY A 95 -20.40 -12.20 -0.35
CA GLY A 95 -19.31 -12.64 0.51
C GLY A 95 -18.19 -13.39 -0.24
N THR A 96 -18.26 -13.50 -1.56
CA THR A 96 -17.18 -14.10 -2.34
C THR A 96 -15.95 -13.20 -2.28
N TRP A 97 -14.82 -13.76 -1.82
CA TRP A 97 -13.53 -13.06 -1.84
C TRP A 97 -13.04 -12.85 -3.26
N LYS A 98 -12.51 -11.66 -3.53
CA LYS A 98 -12.01 -11.26 -4.85
C LYS A 98 -10.50 -11.11 -4.88
N ARG A 99 -9.94 -10.39 -3.93
CA ARG A 99 -8.51 -10.15 -3.85
C ARG A 99 -8.08 -9.68 -2.47
N THR A 100 -6.80 -9.84 -2.19
CA THR A 100 -6.11 -9.22 -1.05
C THR A 100 -4.88 -8.48 -1.56
N LYS A 101 -4.69 -7.26 -1.09
CA LYS A 101 -3.45 -6.48 -1.20
C LYS A 101 -2.77 -6.52 0.16
N THR A 102 -1.49 -6.80 0.20
CA THR A 102 -0.66 -6.79 1.41
C THR A 102 0.51 -5.83 1.22
N GLU A 103 0.68 -4.88 2.13
CA GLU A 103 1.90 -4.07 2.18
C GLU A 103 3.03 -4.89 2.78
N LEU A 104 4.16 -4.99 2.06
CA LEU A 104 5.30 -5.80 2.50
C LEU A 104 6.39 -4.93 3.09
N THR A 105 7.05 -5.45 4.12
CA THR A 105 8.33 -4.90 4.57
C THR A 105 9.45 -5.42 3.68
N PHE A 106 10.58 -4.72 3.62
CA PHE A 106 11.74 -5.17 2.83
C PHE A 106 12.25 -6.57 3.21
N LEU A 107 11.95 -7.04 4.43
CA LEU A 107 12.37 -8.35 4.92
C LEU A 107 11.52 -9.50 4.37
N ASP A 108 10.30 -9.19 3.92
CA ASP A 108 9.31 -10.18 3.47
C ASP A 108 9.30 -10.34 1.95
N ILE A 109 10.12 -9.54 1.25
CA ILE A 109 10.16 -9.54 -0.22
C ILE A 109 11.09 -10.65 -0.69
N PRO A 110 10.63 -11.56 -1.59
CA PRO A 110 11.47 -12.58 -2.18
C PRO A 110 12.68 -11.99 -2.90
N ALA A 111 13.85 -12.60 -2.73
CA ALA A 111 15.09 -12.12 -3.33
C ALA A 111 15.03 -11.94 -4.87
N PRO A 112 14.37 -12.82 -5.66
CA PRO A 112 14.20 -12.59 -7.10
C PRO A 112 13.40 -11.33 -7.42
N VAL A 113 12.31 -11.07 -6.66
CA VAL A 113 11.48 -9.86 -6.82
C VAL A 113 12.29 -8.61 -6.51
N MET A 114 12.98 -8.59 -5.35
CA MET A 114 13.82 -7.45 -4.97
C MET A 114 14.90 -7.18 -6.00
N LYS A 115 15.56 -8.24 -6.50
CA LYS A 115 16.59 -8.09 -7.55
C LYS A 115 16.01 -7.49 -8.83
N ALA A 116 14.89 -8.02 -9.32
CA ALA A 116 14.25 -7.52 -10.53
C ALA A 116 13.78 -6.06 -10.36
N ALA A 117 13.25 -5.71 -9.18
CA ALA A 117 12.85 -4.36 -8.86
C ALA A 117 14.04 -3.37 -8.89
N GLN A 118 15.17 -3.76 -8.30
CA GLN A 118 16.38 -2.92 -8.28
C GLN A 118 17.02 -2.76 -9.68
N ASP A 119 16.94 -3.80 -10.51
CA ASP A 119 17.51 -3.78 -11.87
C ASP A 119 16.65 -3.02 -12.89
N TYR A 120 15.37 -2.75 -12.57
CA TYR A 120 14.40 -2.19 -13.52
C TYR A 120 14.70 -0.73 -13.91
N CYS A 121 15.02 0.12 -12.94
CA CYS A 121 15.36 1.51 -13.19
C CYS A 121 16.15 2.12 -12.01
N ASP A 122 16.66 3.33 -12.22
CA ASP A 122 17.44 4.14 -11.25
C ASP A 122 16.56 4.94 -10.26
N TRP A 123 15.24 4.69 -10.24
CA TRP A 123 14.32 5.36 -9.35
C TRP A 123 14.30 4.67 -7.97
N GLU A 124 13.94 5.42 -6.92
CA GLU A 124 13.80 4.87 -5.57
C GLU A 124 12.54 3.98 -5.51
N ILE A 125 12.66 2.79 -4.93
CA ILE A 125 11.50 1.94 -4.64
C ILE A 125 10.76 2.59 -3.47
N ASP A 126 9.50 2.95 -3.67
CA ASP A 126 8.62 3.53 -2.65
C ASP A 126 7.91 2.44 -1.87
N ASP A 127 7.12 1.60 -2.55
CA ASP A 127 6.38 0.52 -1.93
C ASP A 127 6.45 -0.77 -2.76
N ILE A 128 6.32 -1.91 -2.08
CA ILE A 128 6.12 -3.21 -2.72
C ILE A 128 4.90 -3.88 -2.09
N LEU A 129 3.92 -4.16 -2.94
CA LEU A 129 2.63 -4.70 -2.60
C LEU A 129 2.50 -6.12 -3.15
N LEU A 130 2.01 -7.06 -2.33
CA LEU A 130 1.63 -8.40 -2.80
C LEU A 130 0.13 -8.40 -3.12
N PHE A 131 -0.21 -8.85 -4.31
CA PHE A 131 -1.58 -9.09 -4.74
C PHE A 131 -1.88 -10.57 -4.85
N GLU A 132 -2.90 -11.02 -4.15
CA GLU A 132 -3.51 -12.33 -4.25
C GLU A 132 -4.92 -12.16 -4.77
N GLN A 133 -5.34 -12.98 -5.74
CA GLN A 133 -6.64 -12.84 -6.37
C GLN A 133 -7.38 -14.19 -6.45
N ALA A 134 -8.71 -14.12 -6.48
CA ALA A 134 -9.53 -15.25 -6.85
C ALA A 134 -9.32 -15.59 -8.35
N ASP A 135 -10.06 -16.58 -8.84
CA ASP A 135 -10.15 -16.93 -10.26
C ASP A 135 -8.88 -17.52 -10.89
N GLY A 136 -7.95 -18.03 -10.04
CA GLY A 136 -6.74 -18.74 -10.52
C GLY A 136 -5.67 -17.83 -11.12
N VAL A 137 -5.79 -16.51 -10.92
CA VAL A 137 -4.71 -15.58 -11.25
C VAL A 137 -3.56 -15.81 -10.28
N PRO A 138 -2.33 -16.07 -10.76
CA PRO A 138 -1.18 -16.19 -9.87
C PRO A 138 -0.97 -14.94 -9.05
N ALA A 139 -0.50 -15.10 -7.80
CA ALA A 139 -0.08 -13.97 -6.98
C ALA A 139 1.04 -13.20 -7.69
N TYR A 140 1.02 -11.87 -7.57
CA TYR A 140 2.04 -11.01 -8.15
C TYR A 140 2.40 -9.87 -7.21
N TYR A 141 3.56 -9.29 -7.43
CA TYR A 141 4.08 -8.13 -6.72
C TYR A 141 3.94 -6.89 -7.60
N GLN A 142 3.44 -5.81 -7.02
CA GLN A 142 3.46 -4.49 -7.63
C GLN A 142 4.54 -3.68 -6.92
N VAL A 143 5.53 -3.26 -7.66
CA VAL A 143 6.60 -2.37 -7.19
C VAL A 143 6.27 -0.96 -7.63
N GLU A 144 6.20 -0.05 -6.69
CA GLU A 144 5.98 1.37 -6.93
C GLU A 144 7.31 2.12 -6.78
N TYR A 145 7.56 3.03 -7.72
CA TYR A 145 8.80 3.82 -7.75
C TYR A 145 8.48 5.29 -7.68
N ASP A 146 9.22 5.99 -6.84
CA ASP A 146 9.20 7.44 -6.77
C ASP A 146 10.49 8.05 -7.36
N ARG A 147 10.37 9.26 -7.83
CA ARG A 147 11.49 10.06 -8.27
C ARG A 147 11.39 11.47 -7.71
N GLU A 148 12.44 11.89 -7.03
CA GLU A 148 12.54 13.22 -6.48
C GLU A 148 12.26 14.29 -7.56
N HIS A 149 11.30 15.17 -7.31
CA HIS A 149 10.87 16.26 -8.22
C HIS A 149 10.11 15.81 -9.49
N SER A 150 9.49 14.65 -9.50
CA SER A 150 8.63 14.20 -10.59
C SER A 150 7.23 13.87 -10.06
N ASP A 151 6.18 14.36 -10.72
CA ASP A 151 4.79 13.94 -10.47
C ASP A 151 4.47 12.63 -11.21
N ARG A 152 5.46 11.98 -11.80
CA ARG A 152 5.29 10.71 -12.50
C ARG A 152 5.61 9.57 -11.55
N GLU A 153 4.71 8.63 -11.48
CA GLU A 153 4.87 7.34 -10.81
C GLU A 153 5.21 6.28 -11.87
N LYS A 154 6.03 5.32 -11.50
CA LYS A 154 6.26 4.10 -12.28
C LYS A 154 5.85 2.90 -11.47
N GLN A 155 5.31 1.91 -12.15
CA GLN A 155 4.95 0.63 -11.55
C GLN A 155 5.56 -0.51 -12.36
N LEU A 156 5.98 -1.56 -11.66
CA LEU A 156 6.45 -2.80 -12.24
C LEU A 156 5.69 -3.95 -11.59
N LEU A 157 5.13 -4.84 -12.41
CA LEU A 157 4.43 -6.03 -11.93
C LEU A 157 5.33 -7.24 -12.13
N LEU A 158 5.50 -8.04 -11.08
CA LEU A 158 6.42 -9.18 -11.06
C LEU A 158 5.74 -10.43 -10.50
N PHE A 159 6.04 -11.57 -11.09
CA PHE A 159 5.78 -12.86 -10.45
C PHE A 159 6.75 -13.11 -9.27
N PRO A 160 6.47 -14.09 -8.39
CA PRO A 160 7.35 -14.42 -7.26
C PRO A 160 8.78 -14.82 -7.65
N ASP A 161 8.99 -15.28 -8.88
CA ASP A 161 10.29 -15.63 -9.43
C ASP A 161 11.07 -14.44 -10.01
N GLY A 162 10.48 -13.23 -9.96
CA GLY A 162 11.07 -12.00 -10.48
C GLY A 162 10.83 -11.76 -11.98
N THR A 163 10.09 -12.63 -12.67
CA THR A 163 9.71 -12.38 -14.06
C THR A 163 8.58 -11.37 -14.17
N VAL A 164 8.56 -10.59 -15.26
CA VAL A 164 7.56 -9.53 -15.45
C VAL A 164 6.17 -10.11 -15.68
N PHE A 165 5.20 -9.68 -14.90
CA PHE A 165 3.79 -10.01 -15.08
C PHE A 165 3.16 -9.07 -16.14
N THR A 166 2.72 -9.64 -17.25
CA THR A 166 2.20 -8.87 -18.40
C THR A 166 0.69 -9.03 -18.61
N GLY A 167 -0.02 -9.66 -17.68
CA GLY A 167 -1.41 -10.03 -17.84
C GLY A 167 -2.36 -9.32 -16.85
N LEU A 168 -2.71 -8.06 -17.14
CA LEU A 168 -3.92 -7.42 -16.60
C LEU A 168 -4.77 -6.92 -17.76
#